data_a6338d9d7fd2d1f3f3edd8ec1dd1a027
#
_entry.id   a6338d9d7fd2d1f3f3edd8ec1dd1a027
#
_cell.length_a   1.000
_cell.length_b   1.000
_cell.length_c   1.000
_cell.angle_alpha   90.00
_cell.angle_beta   90.00
_cell.angle_gamma   90.00
#
_symmetry.space_group_name_H-M   'P 1'
#
loop_
_entity.id
_entity.type
_entity.pdbx_description
1 polymer ?
#
loop_
_entity_poly.entity_id
_entity_poly.type
_entity_poly.pdbx_seq_one_letter_code
_entity_poly.pdbx_strand_id
1 'polypeptide(L)'
;MQTAFGQYLATLQGSAAARIISLGMSVPMGRSDGFAAPTRNTAPATLPWVGGSAPIPVRAFDFQGLTLTPKKMAAISVLSRELAKRAGGEAAVRQMLREDGEVALDTAYFSATAESASDHPGLLDGLTAINGYGGGDLEAFQEDISAILAVIGPRNSGSIVYV
;
A
#
# COMPACT_ATOMS: atom_id res chain seq x y z
N MET A 1 -5.64 -17.46 12.40
CA MET A 1 -5.03 -17.24 11.07
C MET A 1 -4.38 -15.85 10.93
N GLN A 2 -4.93 -14.79 11.49
CA GLN A 2 -4.34 -13.44 11.46
C GLN A 2 -2.95 -13.33 12.09
N THR A 3 -2.71 -14.03 13.19
CA THR A 3 -1.40 -14.04 13.86
C THR A 3 -0.29 -14.61 12.99
N ALA A 4 -0.59 -15.63 12.14
CA ALA A 4 0.39 -16.24 11.27
C ALA A 4 0.81 -15.31 10.11
N PHE A 5 -0.14 -14.55 9.51
CA PHE A 5 0.18 -13.59 8.46
C PHE A 5 0.99 -12.40 9.00
N GLY A 6 0.59 -11.84 10.15
CA GLY A 6 1.36 -10.78 10.80
C GLY A 6 2.76 -11.21 11.22
N GLN A 7 2.92 -12.44 11.70
CA GLN A 7 4.23 -13.01 12.00
C GLN A 7 5.08 -13.22 10.74
N TYR A 8 4.47 -13.64 9.63
CA TYR A 8 5.18 -13.76 8.35
C TYR A 8 5.67 -12.41 7.86
N LEU A 9 4.81 -11.38 7.83
CA LEU A 9 5.23 -10.01 7.46
C LEU A 9 6.37 -9.49 8.35
N ALA A 10 6.34 -9.78 9.64
CA ALA A 10 7.42 -9.39 10.56
C ALA A 10 8.76 -10.09 10.25
N THR A 11 8.76 -11.21 9.52
CA THR A 11 9.99 -11.88 9.07
C THR A 11 10.59 -11.27 7.80
N LEU A 12 9.81 -10.48 7.04
CA LEU A 12 10.23 -9.82 5.80
C LEU A 12 10.85 -8.45 6.12
N GLN A 13 11.99 -8.45 6.80
CA GLN A 13 12.63 -7.21 7.28
C GLN A 13 13.23 -6.34 6.16
N GLY A 14 13.57 -6.95 5.03
CA GLY A 14 14.09 -6.27 3.85
C GLY A 14 13.04 -5.57 2.99
N SER A 15 11.76 -5.96 3.11
CA SER A 15 10.67 -5.42 2.29
C SER A 15 10.15 -4.09 2.84
N ALA A 16 10.17 -3.04 1.99
CA ALA A 16 9.57 -1.75 2.29
C ALA A 16 8.03 -1.84 2.32
N ALA A 17 7.44 -2.62 1.42
CA ALA A 17 6.00 -2.86 1.38
C ALA A 17 5.50 -3.52 2.67
N ALA A 18 6.22 -4.55 3.17
CA ALA A 18 5.86 -5.22 4.42
C ALA A 18 5.83 -4.24 5.61
N ARG A 19 6.77 -3.31 5.67
CA ARG A 19 6.82 -2.26 6.70
C ARG A 19 5.62 -1.31 6.61
N ILE A 20 5.29 -0.84 5.41
CA ILE A 20 4.15 0.06 5.20
C ILE A 20 2.83 -0.66 5.54
N ILE A 21 2.66 -1.90 5.09
CA ILE A 21 1.47 -2.72 5.38
C ILE A 21 1.34 -2.95 6.90
N SER A 22 2.44 -3.15 7.62
CA SER A 22 2.42 -3.34 9.07
C SER A 22 1.95 -2.11 9.86
N LEU A 23 2.07 -0.91 9.29
CA LEU A 23 1.54 0.34 9.86
C LEU A 23 0.04 0.51 9.60
N GLY A 24 -0.51 -0.26 8.67
CA GLY A 24 -1.93 -0.22 8.32
C GLY A 24 -2.82 -0.91 9.34
N MET A 25 -4.13 -0.68 9.20
CA MET A 25 -5.13 -1.33 10.03
C MET A 25 -5.33 -2.78 9.57
N SER A 26 -5.20 -3.73 10.48
CA SER A 26 -5.49 -5.14 10.22
C SER A 26 -6.99 -5.42 10.33
N VAL A 27 -7.59 -5.90 9.24
CA VAL A 27 -9.01 -6.28 9.19
C VAL A 27 -9.14 -7.80 9.13
N PRO A 28 -9.89 -8.42 10.08
CA PRO A 28 -10.14 -9.85 10.05
C PRO A 28 -11.12 -10.22 8.93
N MET A 29 -10.65 -10.93 7.91
CA MET A 29 -11.52 -11.38 6.81
C MET A 29 -12.33 -12.65 7.11
N GLY A 30 -12.07 -13.35 8.21
CA GLY A 30 -12.80 -14.57 8.57
C GLY A 30 -12.74 -15.65 7.49
N ARG A 31 -13.88 -16.28 7.19
CA ARG A 31 -14.07 -17.24 6.09
C ARG A 31 -14.76 -16.63 4.87
N SER A 32 -14.96 -15.32 4.86
CA SER A 32 -15.63 -14.63 3.75
C SER A 32 -14.67 -14.46 2.57
N ASP A 33 -15.20 -14.60 1.36
CA ASP A 33 -14.44 -14.38 0.11
C ASP A 33 -14.13 -12.90 -0.14
N GLY A 34 -14.55 -12.00 0.75
CA GLY A 34 -14.28 -10.58 0.67
C GLY A 34 -14.78 -9.82 1.91
N PHE A 35 -14.25 -8.64 2.10
CA PHE A 35 -14.66 -7.69 3.11
C PHE A 35 -15.17 -6.42 2.43
N ALA A 36 -16.42 -6.03 2.71
CA ALA A 36 -16.98 -4.77 2.24
C ALA A 36 -16.74 -3.68 3.29
N ALA A 37 -15.88 -2.73 2.96
CA ALA A 37 -15.65 -1.56 3.79
C ALA A 37 -16.53 -0.40 3.32
N PRO A 38 -17.35 0.22 4.18
CA PRO A 38 -18.08 1.42 3.80
C PRO A 38 -17.08 2.58 3.63
N THR A 39 -16.99 3.09 2.42
CA THR A 39 -16.21 4.29 2.11
C THR A 39 -17.16 5.43 1.80
N ARG A 40 -16.76 6.64 2.17
CA ARG A 40 -17.55 7.83 1.87
C ARG A 40 -17.39 8.18 0.39
N ASN A 41 -18.50 8.28 -0.33
CA ASN A 41 -18.52 8.60 -1.76
C ASN A 41 -18.36 10.11 -2.02
N THR A 42 -18.70 10.94 -1.05
CA THR A 42 -18.74 12.41 -1.21
C THR A 42 -17.58 13.05 -0.43
N ALA A 43 -16.97 14.08 -1.00
CA ALA A 43 -15.94 14.86 -0.29
C ALA A 43 -16.48 15.39 1.05
N PRO A 44 -15.61 15.56 2.08
CA PRO A 44 -16.00 16.16 3.34
C PRO A 44 -16.61 17.53 3.11
N ALA A 45 -17.88 17.71 3.46
CA ALA A 45 -18.54 18.99 3.41
C ALA A 45 -18.39 19.70 4.77
N THR A 46 -18.15 20.99 4.76
CA THR A 46 -18.11 21.82 5.97
C THR A 46 -19.46 21.81 6.67
N LEU A 47 -19.44 21.69 7.99
CA LEU A 47 -20.66 21.89 8.78
C LEU A 47 -21.01 23.38 8.78
N PRO A 48 -22.25 23.76 8.44
CA PRO A 48 -22.67 25.15 8.49
C PRO A 48 -22.82 25.62 9.94
N TRP A 49 -22.44 26.86 10.20
CA TRP A 49 -22.80 27.53 11.43
C TRP A 49 -24.28 27.87 11.42
N VAL A 50 -25.01 27.51 12.47
CA VAL A 50 -26.46 27.70 12.55
C VAL A 50 -26.74 28.74 13.64
N GLY A 51 -27.54 29.76 13.33
CA GLY A 51 -27.98 30.73 14.32
C GLY A 51 -28.91 30.14 15.37
N GLY A 52 -28.98 30.71 16.55
CA GLY A 52 -29.68 30.13 17.71
C GLY A 52 -31.17 29.85 17.53
N SER A 53 -31.83 30.38 16.46
CA SER A 53 -33.22 30.15 16.14
C SER A 53 -33.43 29.55 14.75
N ALA A 54 -32.37 29.19 14.04
CA ALA A 54 -32.48 28.64 12.69
C ALA A 54 -32.58 27.10 12.75
N PRO A 55 -33.31 26.46 11.82
CA PRO A 55 -33.39 25.01 11.77
C PRO A 55 -32.05 24.38 11.42
N ILE A 56 -31.71 23.31 12.11
CA ILE A 56 -30.49 22.55 11.86
C ILE A 56 -30.67 21.76 10.55
N PRO A 57 -29.80 21.95 9.54
CA PRO A 57 -29.91 21.23 8.28
C PRO A 57 -29.59 19.73 8.47
N VAL A 58 -30.49 18.87 8.00
CA VAL A 58 -30.29 17.42 7.96
C VAL A 58 -29.40 17.08 6.76
N ARG A 59 -28.37 16.27 6.98
CA ARG A 59 -27.49 15.79 5.93
C ARG A 59 -27.54 14.27 5.84
N ALA A 60 -27.70 13.77 4.64
CA ALA A 60 -27.48 12.36 4.33
C ALA A 60 -26.01 12.14 3.99
N PHE A 61 -25.45 11.04 4.49
CA PHE A 61 -24.13 10.55 4.08
C PHE A 61 -24.35 9.48 3.01
N ASP A 62 -23.63 9.64 1.89
CA ASP A 62 -23.60 8.62 0.85
C ASP A 62 -22.37 7.74 1.09
N PHE A 63 -22.61 6.43 1.21
CA PHE A 63 -21.58 5.43 1.43
C PHE A 63 -21.49 4.53 0.21
N GLN A 64 -20.29 4.35 -0.28
CA GLN A 64 -19.95 3.35 -1.29
C GLN A 64 -19.26 2.17 -0.61
N GLY A 65 -19.62 0.94 -1.00
CA GLY A 65 -18.95 -0.26 -0.54
C GLY A 65 -17.65 -0.47 -1.33
N LEU A 66 -16.51 -0.46 -0.64
CA LEU A 66 -15.25 -0.96 -1.21
C LEU A 66 -15.14 -2.44 -0.85
N THR A 67 -15.14 -3.31 -1.85
CA THR A 67 -14.96 -4.76 -1.65
C THR A 67 -13.48 -5.11 -1.75
N LEU A 68 -12.92 -5.62 -0.67
CA LEU A 68 -11.56 -6.13 -0.62
C LEU A 68 -11.60 -7.66 -0.76
N THR A 69 -11.02 -8.19 -1.82
CA THR A 69 -10.91 -9.64 -2.06
C THR A 69 -9.51 -10.12 -1.72
N PRO A 70 -9.35 -11.21 -0.95
CA PRO A 70 -8.02 -11.74 -0.67
C PRO A 70 -7.40 -12.34 -1.93
N LYS A 71 -6.16 -11.99 -2.22
CA LYS A 71 -5.36 -12.61 -3.29
C LYS A 71 -4.32 -13.52 -2.68
N LYS A 72 -3.80 -14.46 -3.46
CA LYS A 72 -2.84 -15.46 -3.01
C LYS A 72 -1.54 -15.34 -3.79
N MET A 73 -0.45 -15.17 -3.06
CA MET A 73 0.90 -15.31 -3.61
C MET A 73 1.45 -16.68 -3.20
N ALA A 74 1.97 -17.47 -4.12
CA ALA A 74 2.53 -18.79 -3.85
C ALA A 74 3.66 -19.12 -4.80
N ALA A 75 4.70 -19.79 -4.30
CA ALA A 75 5.79 -20.34 -5.07
C ALA A 75 6.10 -21.75 -4.61
N ILE A 76 6.58 -22.59 -5.53
CA ILE A 76 7.03 -23.97 -5.24
C ILE A 76 8.50 -24.05 -5.65
N SER A 77 9.37 -24.42 -4.70
CA SER A 77 10.78 -24.67 -4.97
C SER A 77 11.06 -26.18 -4.96
N VAL A 78 11.85 -26.65 -5.92
CA VAL A 78 12.30 -28.03 -6.00
C VAL A 78 13.77 -28.13 -5.59
N LEU A 79 14.06 -29.00 -4.67
CA LEU A 79 15.39 -29.23 -4.13
C LEU A 79 15.93 -30.60 -4.53
N SER A 80 17.22 -30.67 -4.83
CA SER A 80 17.88 -31.98 -4.97
C SER A 80 18.01 -32.64 -3.59
N ARG A 81 17.92 -33.98 -3.59
CA ARG A 81 18.08 -34.78 -2.35
C ARG A 81 19.46 -34.53 -1.71
N GLU A 82 20.47 -34.28 -2.51
CA GLU A 82 21.82 -34.02 -2.02
C GLU A 82 21.92 -32.69 -1.27
N LEU A 83 21.28 -31.64 -1.80
CA LEU A 83 21.23 -30.34 -1.13
C LEU A 83 20.41 -30.41 0.18
N ALA A 84 19.30 -31.15 0.16
CA ALA A 84 18.48 -31.33 1.36
C ALA A 84 19.20 -32.08 2.49
N LYS A 85 20.15 -32.97 2.15
CA LYS A 85 20.95 -33.73 3.12
C LYS A 85 22.17 -32.97 3.65
N ARG A 86 22.59 -31.87 3.01
CA ARG A 86 23.71 -31.06 3.48
C ARG A 86 23.30 -30.25 4.69
N ALA A 87 24.19 -30.19 5.70
CA ALA A 87 23.97 -29.32 6.85
C ALA A 87 23.82 -27.86 6.39
N GLY A 88 22.70 -27.22 6.77
CA GLY A 88 22.37 -25.85 6.38
C GLY A 88 21.66 -25.70 5.04
N GLY A 89 21.49 -26.75 4.22
CA GLY A 89 20.81 -26.66 2.92
C GLY A 89 19.36 -26.18 3.01
N GLU A 90 18.62 -26.68 3.98
CA GLU A 90 17.24 -26.24 4.22
C GLU A 90 17.15 -24.77 4.67
N ALA A 91 18.06 -24.34 5.53
CA ALA A 91 18.10 -22.97 6.01
C ALA A 91 18.43 -21.98 4.88
N ALA A 92 19.38 -22.33 3.99
CA ALA A 92 19.72 -21.51 2.84
C ALA A 92 18.54 -21.36 1.89
N VAL A 93 17.81 -22.43 1.61
CA VAL A 93 16.63 -22.36 0.73
C VAL A 93 15.50 -21.55 1.36
N ARG A 94 15.26 -21.71 2.65
CA ARG A 94 14.27 -20.87 3.37
C ARG A 94 14.65 -19.38 3.30
N GLN A 95 15.92 -19.06 3.37
CA GLN A 95 16.40 -17.69 3.25
C GLN A 95 16.17 -17.15 1.82
N MET A 96 16.53 -17.90 0.79
CA MET A 96 16.28 -17.53 -0.62
C MET A 96 14.80 -17.32 -0.89
N LEU A 97 13.92 -18.23 -0.45
CA LEU A 97 12.47 -18.07 -0.62
C LEU A 97 11.91 -16.85 0.13
N ARG A 98 12.53 -16.46 1.24
CA ARG A 98 12.15 -15.23 1.94
C ARG A 98 12.54 -14.00 1.13
N GLU A 99 13.78 -13.96 0.64
CA GLU A 99 14.29 -12.86 -0.22
C GLU A 99 13.44 -12.72 -1.49
N ASP A 100 13.13 -13.83 -2.17
CA ASP A 100 12.22 -13.85 -3.31
C ASP A 100 10.83 -13.30 -2.94
N GLY A 101 10.32 -13.66 -1.78
CA GLY A 101 9.04 -13.16 -1.27
C GLY A 101 9.06 -11.66 -0.98
N GLU A 102 10.16 -11.13 -0.44
CA GLU A 102 10.36 -9.70 -0.21
C GLU A 102 10.34 -8.91 -1.52
N VAL A 103 11.11 -9.35 -2.51
CA VAL A 103 11.17 -8.72 -3.84
C VAL A 103 9.82 -8.79 -4.54
N ALA A 104 9.15 -9.94 -4.49
CA ALA A 104 7.84 -10.12 -5.12
C ALA A 104 6.78 -9.21 -4.48
N LEU A 105 6.78 -9.10 -3.15
CA LEU A 105 5.86 -8.22 -2.43
C LEU A 105 6.11 -6.74 -2.75
N ASP A 106 7.37 -6.31 -2.74
CA ASP A 106 7.73 -4.93 -3.07
C ASP A 106 7.37 -4.59 -4.52
N THR A 107 7.67 -5.48 -5.46
CA THR A 107 7.34 -5.29 -6.87
C THR A 107 5.84 -5.18 -7.09
N ALA A 108 5.04 -6.04 -6.47
CA ALA A 108 3.59 -5.99 -6.57
C ALA A 108 3.02 -4.73 -5.92
N TYR A 109 3.49 -4.37 -4.74
CA TYR A 109 2.98 -3.24 -3.97
C TYR A 109 3.28 -1.88 -4.64
N PHE A 110 4.50 -1.69 -5.14
CA PHE A 110 4.92 -0.44 -5.80
C PHE A 110 4.68 -0.43 -7.31
N SER A 111 3.90 -1.36 -7.85
CA SER A 111 3.55 -1.38 -9.26
C SER A 111 2.51 -0.31 -9.61
N ALA A 112 2.41 0.00 -10.91
CA ALA A 112 1.31 0.77 -11.49
C ALA A 112 0.24 -0.15 -12.13
N THR A 113 0.25 -1.43 -11.78
CA THR A 113 -0.67 -2.43 -12.33
C THR A 113 -2.07 -2.23 -11.73
N ALA A 114 -3.08 -2.19 -12.60
CA ALA A 114 -4.47 -2.15 -12.18
C ALA A 114 -4.92 -3.49 -11.57
N GLU A 115 -6.00 -3.46 -10.79
CA GLU A 115 -6.57 -4.67 -10.20
C GLU A 115 -6.95 -5.70 -11.28
N SER A 116 -6.58 -6.95 -11.05
CA SER A 116 -6.96 -8.10 -11.88
C SER A 116 -7.59 -9.21 -11.03
N ALA A 117 -7.98 -10.30 -11.66
CA ALA A 117 -8.47 -11.48 -10.94
C ALA A 117 -7.42 -12.07 -9.97
N SER A 118 -6.12 -11.98 -10.32
CA SER A 118 -4.99 -12.54 -9.56
C SER A 118 -4.24 -11.52 -8.73
N ASP A 119 -4.24 -10.25 -9.16
CA ASP A 119 -3.36 -9.23 -8.60
C ASP A 119 -4.13 -8.11 -7.91
N HIS A 120 -3.61 -7.62 -6.81
CA HIS A 120 -4.07 -6.36 -6.20
C HIS A 120 -3.59 -5.17 -7.03
N PRO A 121 -4.33 -4.05 -7.03
CA PRO A 121 -3.83 -2.83 -7.63
C PRO A 121 -2.57 -2.39 -6.90
N GLY A 122 -1.57 -1.97 -7.66
CA GLY A 122 -0.36 -1.40 -7.10
C GLY A 122 -0.60 0.00 -6.51
N LEU A 123 0.30 0.44 -5.64
CA LEU A 123 0.21 1.77 -5.01
C LEU A 123 0.24 2.91 -6.03
N LEU A 124 0.86 2.69 -7.19
CA LEU A 124 0.99 3.70 -8.25
C LEU A 124 -0.15 3.62 -9.29
N ASP A 125 -1.08 2.67 -9.15
CA ASP A 125 -2.22 2.54 -10.04
C ASP A 125 -3.11 3.80 -9.98
N GLY A 126 -3.45 4.35 -11.14
CA GLY A 126 -4.27 5.56 -11.27
C GLY A 126 -3.57 6.87 -10.83
N LEU A 127 -2.30 6.84 -10.44
CA LEU A 127 -1.54 8.04 -10.12
C LEU A 127 -0.93 8.66 -11.39
N THR A 128 -1.06 9.97 -11.51
CA THR A 128 -0.36 10.73 -12.57
C THR A 128 1.05 11.03 -12.10
N ALA A 129 2.03 10.64 -12.91
CA ALA A 129 3.43 10.95 -12.63
C ALA A 129 3.67 12.48 -12.69
N ILE A 130 4.50 12.98 -11.78
CA ILE A 130 5.05 14.32 -11.88
C ILE A 130 6.19 14.23 -12.91
N ASN A 131 6.03 14.89 -14.04
CA ASN A 131 7.08 14.91 -15.06
C ASN A 131 8.24 15.77 -14.58
N GLY A 132 9.45 15.26 -14.72
CA GLY A 132 10.67 16.03 -14.48
C GLY A 132 10.84 17.14 -15.50
N TYR A 133 11.47 18.24 -15.12
CA TYR A 133 11.82 19.32 -16.02
C TYR A 133 12.92 18.90 -16.98
N GLY A 134 12.81 19.28 -18.27
CA GLY A 134 13.67 18.78 -19.35
C GLY A 134 15.07 19.43 -19.43
N GLY A 135 15.65 19.89 -18.35
CA GLY A 135 16.99 20.44 -18.24
C GLY A 135 17.90 19.60 -17.36
N GLY A 136 19.19 19.85 -17.40
CA GLY A 136 20.19 19.12 -16.58
C GLY A 136 20.98 20.02 -15.62
N ASP A 137 20.48 21.20 -15.34
CA ASP A 137 21.14 22.22 -14.53
C ASP A 137 20.42 22.50 -13.21
N LEU A 138 20.87 23.50 -12.48
CA LEU A 138 20.30 23.91 -11.22
C LEU A 138 18.85 24.38 -11.36
N GLU A 139 18.46 24.95 -12.48
CA GLU A 139 17.11 25.41 -12.75
C GLU A 139 16.15 24.22 -12.82
N ALA A 140 16.52 23.15 -13.54
CA ALA A 140 15.76 21.92 -13.61
C ALA A 140 15.55 21.31 -12.22
N PHE A 141 16.56 21.27 -11.40
CA PHE A 141 16.47 20.77 -10.01
C PHE A 141 15.51 21.60 -9.16
N GLN A 142 15.55 22.94 -9.29
CA GLN A 142 14.64 23.83 -8.55
C GLN A 142 13.18 23.65 -8.99
N GLU A 143 12.94 23.51 -10.30
CA GLU A 143 11.61 23.26 -10.85
C GLU A 143 11.05 21.90 -10.41
N ASP A 144 11.87 20.84 -10.39
CA ASP A 144 11.45 19.52 -9.92
C ASP A 144 11.06 19.53 -8.44
N ILE A 145 11.85 20.19 -7.60
CA ILE A 145 11.51 20.36 -6.18
C ILE A 145 10.23 21.19 -6.01
N SER A 146 10.09 22.26 -6.76
CA SER A 146 8.88 23.09 -6.73
C SER A 146 7.63 22.30 -7.14
N ALA A 147 7.71 21.47 -8.17
CA ALA A 147 6.62 20.60 -8.62
C ALA A 147 6.22 19.57 -7.54
N ILE A 148 7.19 18.94 -6.89
CA ILE A 148 6.94 18.02 -5.79
C ILE A 148 6.28 18.75 -4.61
N LEU A 149 6.79 19.91 -4.22
CA LEU A 149 6.24 20.72 -3.14
C LEU A 149 4.82 21.21 -3.42
N ALA A 150 4.51 21.56 -4.66
CA ALA A 150 3.17 21.98 -5.07
C ALA A 150 2.12 20.86 -4.86
N VAL A 151 2.51 19.59 -5.00
CA VAL A 151 1.62 18.45 -4.77
C VAL A 151 1.52 18.07 -3.30
N ILE A 152 2.63 18.10 -2.57
CA ILE A 152 2.68 17.65 -1.16
C ILE A 152 2.22 18.76 -0.22
N GLY A 153 2.58 20.00 -0.49
CA GLY A 153 2.34 21.16 0.38
C GLY A 153 0.88 21.32 0.83
N PRO A 154 -0.11 21.32 -0.08
CA PRO A 154 -1.52 21.47 0.28
C PRO A 154 -2.09 20.35 1.14
N ARG A 155 -1.48 19.16 1.08
CA ARG A 155 -1.93 17.95 1.79
C ARG A 155 -1.25 17.75 3.14
N ASN A 156 -0.16 18.43 3.38
CA ASN A 156 0.64 18.27 4.59
C ASN A 156 0.61 19.56 5.42
N SER A 157 -0.11 19.52 6.54
CA SER A 157 -0.11 20.62 7.53
C SER A 157 1.08 20.56 8.50
N GLY A 158 1.96 19.57 8.34
CA GLY A 158 3.12 19.31 9.18
C GLY A 158 4.44 19.75 8.56
N SER A 159 5.54 19.43 9.22
CA SER A 159 6.90 19.66 8.73
C SER A 159 7.26 18.72 7.59
N ILE A 160 7.76 19.26 6.48
CA ILE A 160 8.30 18.46 5.38
C ILE A 160 9.78 18.22 5.68
N VAL A 161 10.17 16.97 5.81
CA VAL A 161 11.57 16.57 6.01
C VAL A 161 12.12 16.06 4.68
N TYR A 162 13.17 16.70 4.19
CA TYR A 162 13.95 16.22 3.06
C TYR A 162 14.99 15.22 3.58
N VAL A 163 15.07 14.06 2.95
CA VAL A 163 16.04 13.00 3.26
C VAL A 163 16.98 12.83 2.08
#